data_9e73daf30f66ac53ee929617d97c75ac
#
_entry.id   9e73daf30f66ac53ee929617d97c75ac
#
_cell.length_a   1.000
_cell.length_b   1.000
_cell.length_c   1.000
_cell.angle_alpha   90.00
_cell.angle_beta   90.00
_cell.angle_gamma   90.00
#
_symmetry.space_group_name_H-M   'P 1'
#
loop_
_entity.id
_entity.type
_entity.pdbx_description
1 polymer ?
#
loop_
_entity_poly.entity_id
_entity_poly.type
_entity_poly.pdbx_seq_one_letter_code
_entity_poly.pdbx_strand_id
1 'polypeptide(L)'
;MDQPFDTNGASWLVKLGRRLFPYRGFVGLPFLILCLLLARPVPPNAALLGLGWGLMLAGLATRIWGVAGWYAPGATQQTQGLITNRGPYIYSRNPRYVGNLAMGLGLCAIAHLPYLWLPFFCLWGSIHIPVIHAEEAVLLRRYGNDFQDYLNSVARFWGPARRSAQGTISGRQWLAAIGAERQTWAGWIMLASCLSWWRFH
;
A
#
# COMPACT_ATOMS: atom_id res chain seq x y z
N MET A 1 -1.87 13.63 23.44
CA MET A 1 -0.60 13.78 24.20
C MET A 1 0.44 12.97 23.47
N ASP A 2 1.19 13.65 22.56
CA ASP A 2 2.25 13.03 21.79
C ASP A 2 3.47 12.84 22.67
N GLN A 3 3.67 11.61 23.14
CA GLN A 3 4.93 11.26 23.80
C GLN A 3 6.05 11.43 22.77
N PRO A 4 7.08 12.25 23.07
CA PRO A 4 8.22 12.38 22.17
C PRO A 4 8.90 11.00 22.04
N PHE A 5 8.98 10.53 20.82
CA PHE A 5 9.59 9.24 20.50
C PHE A 5 11.05 9.25 20.93
N ASP A 6 11.38 8.53 22.00
CA ASP A 6 12.76 8.30 22.39
C ASP A 6 13.51 7.61 21.22
N THR A 7 14.46 8.32 20.64
CA THR A 7 15.26 7.86 19.49
C THR A 7 16.55 7.19 19.92
N ASN A 8 16.85 7.16 21.23
CA ASN A 8 18.06 6.54 21.75
C ASN A 8 17.90 5.02 21.65
N GLY A 9 18.73 4.39 20.81
CA GLY A 9 18.69 2.94 20.54
C GLY A 9 17.88 2.50 19.30
N ALA A 10 17.13 3.39 18.64
CA ALA A 10 16.43 3.02 17.41
C ALA A 10 17.40 2.86 16.23
N SER A 11 17.23 1.79 15.43
CA SER A 11 18.01 1.56 14.22
C SER A 11 17.92 2.74 13.25
N TRP A 12 18.95 2.95 12.40
CA TRP A 12 18.96 4.02 11.41
C TRP A 12 17.76 3.94 10.44
N LEU A 13 17.30 2.72 10.11
CA LEU A 13 16.10 2.51 9.29
C LEU A 13 14.84 3.09 9.93
N VAL A 14 14.66 2.90 11.25
CA VAL A 14 13.52 3.46 11.98
C VAL A 14 13.57 4.99 11.99
N LYS A 15 14.77 5.57 12.18
CA LYS A 15 14.96 7.03 12.15
C LYS A 15 14.63 7.60 10.76
N LEU A 16 15.13 6.95 9.71
CA LEU A 16 14.84 7.31 8.32
C LEU A 16 13.35 7.19 8.02
N GLY A 17 12.73 6.06 8.40
CA GLY A 17 11.31 5.81 8.18
C GLY A 17 10.41 6.88 8.80
N ARG A 18 10.73 7.37 10.01
CA ARG A 18 10.01 8.48 10.63
C ARG A 18 10.09 9.77 9.83
N ARG A 19 11.26 10.08 9.27
CA ARG A 19 11.45 11.26 8.42
C ARG A 19 10.67 11.14 7.11
N LEU A 20 10.62 9.95 6.54
CA LEU A 20 9.93 9.68 5.27
C LEU A 20 8.42 9.51 5.43
N PHE A 21 7.93 9.21 6.64
CA PHE A 21 6.52 8.93 6.92
C PHE A 21 5.53 9.97 6.38
N PRO A 22 5.73 11.30 6.59
CA PRO A 22 4.81 12.30 6.04
C PRO A 22 4.79 12.34 4.52
N TYR A 23 5.87 11.93 3.86
CA TYR A 23 6.03 11.99 2.41
C TYR A 23 5.64 10.69 1.69
N ARG A 24 5.31 9.61 2.42
CA ARG A 24 5.02 8.29 1.85
C ARG A 24 3.89 8.27 0.80
N GLY A 25 2.95 9.21 0.88
CA GLY A 25 1.87 9.36 -0.09
C GLY A 25 2.29 10.01 -1.41
N PHE A 26 3.38 10.76 -1.40
CA PHE A 26 3.87 11.50 -2.57
C PHE A 26 4.90 10.73 -3.40
N VAL A 27 5.31 9.54 -2.95
CA VAL A 27 6.34 8.73 -3.63
C VAL A 27 6.00 8.42 -5.08
N GLY A 28 4.72 8.22 -5.37
CA GLY A 28 4.26 7.96 -6.72
C GLY A 28 4.27 9.17 -7.64
N LEU A 29 4.27 10.40 -7.10
CA LEU A 29 4.10 11.62 -7.90
C LEU A 29 5.28 11.91 -8.85
N PRO A 30 6.55 11.88 -8.42
CA PRO A 30 7.68 12.05 -9.34
C PRO A 30 7.72 10.98 -10.42
N PHE A 31 7.37 9.75 -10.03
CA PHE A 31 7.35 8.63 -10.96
C PHE A 31 6.20 8.73 -11.96
N LEU A 32 5.06 9.24 -11.54
CA LEU A 32 3.96 9.58 -12.40
C LEU A 32 4.34 10.64 -13.43
N ILE A 33 4.98 11.73 -12.97
CA ILE A 33 5.47 12.79 -13.87
C ILE A 33 6.45 12.18 -14.89
N LEU A 34 7.33 11.30 -14.45
CA LEU A 34 8.25 10.59 -15.35
C LEU A 34 7.50 9.73 -16.38
N CYS A 35 6.48 8.99 -15.97
CA CYS A 35 5.64 8.23 -16.89
C CYS A 35 4.96 9.13 -17.93
N LEU A 36 4.43 10.28 -17.51
CA LEU A 36 3.81 11.26 -18.42
C LEU A 36 4.81 11.85 -19.42
N LEU A 37 6.00 12.20 -18.94
CA LEU A 37 7.06 12.80 -19.79
C LEU A 37 7.64 11.80 -20.80
N LEU A 38 7.71 10.51 -20.42
CA LEU A 38 8.26 9.44 -21.27
C LEU A 38 7.18 8.74 -22.12
N ALA A 39 5.90 8.92 -21.80
CA ALA A 39 4.81 8.34 -22.57
C ALA A 39 4.78 8.96 -23.97
N ARG A 40 4.96 8.10 -24.98
CA ARG A 40 4.88 8.49 -26.40
C ARG A 40 3.74 7.73 -27.06
N PRO A 41 3.06 8.32 -28.05
CA PRO A 41 2.12 7.57 -28.87
C PRO A 41 2.82 6.34 -29.49
N VAL A 42 2.32 5.16 -29.17
CA VAL A 42 2.82 3.89 -29.73
C VAL A 42 1.62 3.00 -30.04
N PRO A 43 1.74 2.06 -30.98
CA PRO A 43 0.67 1.10 -31.26
C PRO A 43 0.22 0.41 -29.95
N PRO A 44 -1.09 0.21 -29.76
CA PRO A 44 -1.62 -0.40 -28.55
C PRO A 44 -1.16 -1.86 -28.44
N ASN A 45 -0.55 -2.21 -27.31
CA ASN A 45 -0.30 -3.58 -26.94
C ASN A 45 -1.38 -4.00 -25.93
N ALA A 46 -2.39 -4.73 -26.41
CA ALA A 46 -3.55 -5.13 -25.62
C ALA A 46 -3.18 -5.98 -24.40
N ALA A 47 -2.15 -6.84 -24.51
CA ALA A 47 -1.69 -7.66 -23.38
C ALA A 47 -1.09 -6.79 -22.28
N LEU A 48 -0.23 -5.84 -22.64
CA LEU A 48 0.39 -4.93 -21.66
C LEU A 48 -0.64 -3.98 -21.01
N LEU A 49 -1.60 -3.51 -21.80
CA LEU A 49 -2.70 -2.68 -21.30
C LEU A 49 -3.59 -3.47 -20.34
N GLY A 50 -3.97 -4.71 -20.72
CA GLY A 50 -4.76 -5.60 -19.87
C GLY A 50 -4.03 -5.95 -18.56
N LEU A 51 -2.73 -6.26 -18.64
CA LEU A 51 -1.89 -6.48 -17.44
C LEU A 51 -1.85 -5.24 -16.54
N GLY A 52 -1.68 -4.06 -17.14
CA GLY A 52 -1.62 -2.81 -16.41
C GLY A 52 -2.91 -2.50 -15.64
N TRP A 53 -4.06 -2.61 -16.30
CA TRP A 53 -5.36 -2.45 -15.66
C TRP A 53 -5.63 -3.54 -14.62
N GLY A 54 -5.24 -4.81 -14.91
CA GLY A 54 -5.35 -5.91 -13.95
C GLY A 54 -4.56 -5.64 -12.65
N LEU A 55 -3.30 -5.22 -12.77
CA LEU A 55 -2.47 -4.84 -11.61
C LEU A 55 -3.03 -3.62 -10.87
N MET A 56 -3.52 -2.62 -11.59
CA MET A 56 -4.15 -1.44 -11.01
C MET A 56 -5.36 -1.80 -10.16
N LEU A 57 -6.29 -2.58 -10.71
CA LEU A 57 -7.51 -2.99 -10.02
C LEU A 57 -7.23 -3.95 -8.87
N ALA A 58 -6.30 -4.91 -9.03
CA ALA A 58 -5.87 -5.81 -7.97
C ALA A 58 -5.22 -5.05 -6.81
N GLY A 59 -4.37 -4.07 -7.10
CA GLY A 59 -3.76 -3.21 -6.10
C GLY A 59 -4.79 -2.37 -5.33
N LEU A 60 -5.75 -1.79 -6.05
CA LEU A 60 -6.85 -1.06 -5.46
C LEU A 60 -7.73 -1.96 -4.57
N ALA A 61 -8.12 -3.13 -5.05
CA ALA A 61 -8.88 -4.10 -4.29
C ALA A 61 -8.16 -4.52 -3.00
N THR A 62 -6.83 -4.76 -3.09
CA THR A 62 -6.00 -5.08 -1.92
C THR A 62 -5.97 -3.94 -0.90
N ARG A 63 -5.93 -2.68 -1.34
CA ARG A 63 -6.00 -1.52 -0.44
C ARG A 63 -7.34 -1.41 0.26
N ILE A 64 -8.45 -1.47 -0.50
CA ILE A 64 -9.81 -1.42 0.05
C ILE A 64 -10.01 -2.57 1.04
N TRP A 65 -9.56 -3.79 0.68
CA TRP A 65 -9.61 -4.95 1.58
C TRP A 65 -8.80 -4.72 2.86
N GLY A 66 -7.61 -4.10 2.75
CA GLY A 66 -6.81 -3.71 3.92
C GLY A 66 -7.54 -2.74 4.84
N VAL A 67 -8.15 -1.69 4.28
CA VAL A 67 -8.93 -0.73 5.08
C VAL A 67 -10.16 -1.39 5.70
N ALA A 68 -10.89 -2.21 4.95
CA ALA A 68 -12.06 -2.93 5.44
C ALA A 68 -11.72 -3.90 6.59
N GLY A 69 -10.59 -4.61 6.49
CA GLY A 69 -10.11 -5.49 7.54
C GLY A 69 -9.69 -4.76 8.82
N TRP A 70 -9.21 -3.53 8.67
CA TRP A 70 -8.78 -2.68 9.80
C TRP A 70 -9.94 -1.93 10.47
N TYR A 71 -11.03 -1.70 9.74
CA TYR A 71 -12.19 -0.95 10.22
C TYR A 71 -13.02 -1.81 11.19
N ALA A 72 -12.81 -1.67 12.50
CA ALA A 72 -13.65 -2.31 13.51
C ALA A 72 -14.77 -1.33 13.92
N PRO A 73 -16.07 -1.69 13.74
CA PRO A 73 -17.17 -0.87 14.25
C PRO A 73 -17.05 -0.74 15.77
N GLY A 74 -17.08 0.50 16.26
CA GLY A 74 -16.95 0.78 17.69
C GLY A 74 -15.51 0.81 18.23
N ALA A 75 -14.48 0.59 17.39
CA ALA A 75 -13.10 0.77 17.79
C ALA A 75 -12.80 2.26 17.96
N THR A 76 -12.41 2.68 19.14
CA THR A 76 -11.80 3.98 19.37
C THR A 76 -10.45 4.06 18.64
N GLN A 77 -9.94 5.26 18.38
CA GLN A 77 -8.58 5.42 17.81
C GLN A 77 -7.51 4.63 18.58
N GLN A 78 -7.73 4.34 19.85
CA GLN A 78 -6.87 3.53 20.69
C GLN A 78 -6.94 2.03 20.41
N THR A 79 -8.09 1.53 19.95
CA THR A 79 -8.30 0.10 19.60
C THR A 79 -8.14 -0.18 18.10
N GLN A 80 -8.11 0.85 17.25
CA GLN A 80 -7.88 0.75 15.81
C GLN A 80 -6.47 0.23 15.41
N GLY A 81 -5.60 0.07 16.35
CA GLY A 81 -4.27 -0.50 16.12
C GLY A 81 -4.11 -1.92 16.67
N LEU A 82 -5.17 -2.55 17.15
CA LEU A 82 -5.12 -3.95 17.56
C LEU A 82 -4.78 -4.82 16.35
N ILE A 83 -3.84 -5.72 16.55
CA ILE A 83 -3.40 -6.73 15.60
C ILE A 83 -4.62 -7.43 15.03
N THR A 84 -4.96 -7.12 13.79
CA THR A 84 -6.16 -7.68 13.22
C THR A 84 -5.78 -8.97 12.46
N ASN A 85 -6.33 -10.10 12.87
CA ASN A 85 -6.32 -11.32 12.09
C ASN A 85 -7.49 -11.31 11.10
N ARG A 86 -7.78 -10.17 10.45
CA ARG A 86 -8.92 -10.00 9.53
C ARG A 86 -8.46 -9.60 8.15
N GLY A 87 -9.21 -10.07 7.15
CA GLY A 87 -8.96 -9.70 5.77
C GLY A 87 -7.55 -10.04 5.32
N PRO A 88 -6.84 -9.14 4.62
CA PRO A 88 -5.51 -9.43 4.07
C PRO A 88 -4.40 -9.48 5.13
N TYR A 89 -4.67 -9.09 6.39
CA TYR A 89 -3.67 -9.06 7.46
C TYR A 89 -3.27 -10.46 7.96
N ILE A 90 -3.95 -11.51 7.55
CA ILE A 90 -3.50 -12.89 7.76
C ILE A 90 -2.43 -13.33 6.75
N TYR A 91 -2.33 -12.64 5.60
CA TYR A 91 -1.36 -12.91 4.54
C TYR A 91 -0.21 -11.90 4.50
N SER A 92 -0.49 -10.66 4.86
CA SER A 92 0.44 -9.54 4.77
C SER A 92 0.28 -8.61 5.97
N ARG A 93 1.41 -8.20 6.56
CA ARG A 93 1.38 -7.13 7.58
C ARG A 93 1.13 -5.75 6.97
N ASN A 94 1.40 -5.60 5.67
CA ASN A 94 1.41 -4.32 4.98
C ASN A 94 0.61 -4.34 3.65
N PRO A 95 -0.65 -4.81 3.64
CA PRO A 95 -1.40 -5.02 2.40
C PRO A 95 -1.61 -3.71 1.61
N ARG A 96 -1.74 -2.57 2.28
CA ARG A 96 -1.89 -1.27 1.63
C ARG A 96 -0.65 -0.87 0.84
N TYR A 97 0.56 -1.18 1.35
CA TYR A 97 1.82 -0.93 0.63
C TYR A 97 2.00 -1.88 -0.55
N VAL A 98 1.58 -3.15 -0.40
CA VAL A 98 1.53 -4.10 -1.53
C VAL A 98 0.59 -3.60 -2.62
N GLY A 99 -0.59 -3.10 -2.24
CA GLY A 99 -1.53 -2.47 -3.17
C GLY A 99 -0.92 -1.28 -3.90
N ASN A 100 -0.19 -0.39 -3.21
CA ASN A 100 0.52 0.73 -3.84
C ASN A 100 1.56 0.27 -4.87
N LEU A 101 2.32 -0.78 -4.54
CA LEU A 101 3.30 -1.36 -5.46
C LEU A 101 2.62 -1.87 -6.74
N ALA A 102 1.56 -2.66 -6.60
CA ALA A 102 0.82 -3.21 -7.73
C ALA A 102 0.23 -2.10 -8.61
N MET A 103 -0.37 -1.06 -8.00
CA MET A 103 -0.93 0.09 -8.73
C MET A 103 0.15 0.84 -9.52
N GLY A 104 1.32 1.08 -8.94
CA GLY A 104 2.42 1.76 -9.64
C GLY A 104 3.00 0.93 -10.79
N LEU A 105 3.18 -0.38 -10.59
CA LEU A 105 3.61 -1.28 -11.68
C LEU A 105 2.54 -1.34 -12.79
N GLY A 106 1.26 -1.35 -12.42
CA GLY A 106 0.14 -1.28 -13.36
C GLY A 106 0.18 0.01 -14.19
N LEU A 107 0.46 1.15 -13.56
CA LEU A 107 0.59 2.42 -14.26
C LEU A 107 1.73 2.41 -15.29
N CYS A 108 2.88 1.84 -14.95
CA CYS A 108 4.00 1.69 -15.88
C CYS A 108 3.62 0.82 -17.10
N ALA A 109 2.83 -0.23 -16.88
CA ALA A 109 2.35 -1.10 -17.95
C ALA A 109 1.33 -0.36 -18.84
N ILE A 110 0.37 0.37 -18.28
CA ILE A 110 -0.58 1.23 -19.00
C ILE A 110 0.17 2.28 -19.84
N ALA A 111 1.21 2.88 -19.26
CA ALA A 111 2.09 3.80 -19.96
C ALA A 111 2.98 3.13 -21.02
N HIS A 112 2.95 1.81 -21.20
CA HIS A 112 3.84 1.01 -22.07
C HIS A 112 5.33 1.21 -21.76
N LEU A 113 5.67 1.41 -20.49
CA LEU A 113 7.02 1.65 -20.01
C LEU A 113 7.45 0.54 -19.02
N PRO A 114 7.40 -0.76 -19.39
CA PRO A 114 7.70 -1.85 -18.46
C PRO A 114 9.15 -1.83 -17.95
N TYR A 115 10.08 -1.19 -18.67
CA TYR A 115 11.45 -0.99 -18.21
C TYR A 115 11.53 -0.10 -16.96
N LEU A 116 10.48 0.65 -16.65
CA LEU A 116 10.39 1.44 -15.40
C LEU A 116 9.98 0.60 -14.18
N TRP A 117 9.62 -0.67 -14.33
CA TRP A 117 9.25 -1.52 -13.20
C TRP A 117 10.39 -1.64 -12.18
N LEU A 118 11.60 -1.90 -12.63
CA LEU A 118 12.76 -2.01 -11.72
C LEU A 118 13.07 -0.68 -11.02
N PRO A 119 13.23 0.47 -11.71
CA PRO A 119 13.39 1.76 -11.05
C PRO A 119 12.26 2.10 -10.08
N PHE A 120 11.01 1.81 -10.45
CA PHE A 120 9.86 2.02 -9.55
C PHE A 120 9.93 1.14 -8.31
N PHE A 121 10.23 -0.15 -8.47
CA PHE A 121 10.38 -1.08 -7.36
C PHE A 121 11.47 -0.63 -6.38
N CYS A 122 12.62 -0.20 -6.90
CA CYS A 122 13.72 0.34 -6.09
C CYS A 122 13.31 1.62 -5.34
N LEU A 123 12.66 2.55 -6.01
CA LEU A 123 12.17 3.79 -5.39
C LEU A 123 11.10 3.49 -4.34
N TRP A 124 10.14 2.63 -4.67
CA TRP A 124 9.10 2.21 -3.74
C TRP A 124 9.72 1.56 -2.49
N GLY A 125 10.67 0.65 -2.67
CA GLY A 125 11.34 -0.05 -1.58
C GLY A 125 12.16 0.89 -0.69
N SER A 126 12.93 1.81 -1.29
CA SER A 126 13.78 2.76 -0.56
C SER A 126 12.99 3.67 0.39
N ILE A 127 11.74 3.95 0.09
CA ILE A 127 10.87 4.80 0.90
C ILE A 127 9.97 3.99 1.83
N HIS A 128 9.31 2.95 1.31
CA HIS A 128 8.33 2.21 2.12
C HIS A 128 8.96 1.23 3.10
N ILE A 129 10.12 0.63 2.80
CA ILE A 129 10.76 -0.30 3.74
C ILE A 129 11.14 0.41 5.05
N PRO A 130 11.83 1.57 5.05
CA PRO A 130 12.09 2.31 6.28
C PRO A 130 10.81 2.76 7.01
N VAL A 131 9.78 3.20 6.26
CA VAL A 131 8.48 3.59 6.85
C VAL A 131 7.82 2.41 7.55
N ILE A 132 7.80 1.22 6.93
CA ILE A 132 7.26 0.00 7.54
C ILE A 132 8.03 -0.35 8.82
N HIS A 133 9.37 -0.27 8.81
CA HIS A 133 10.16 -0.50 10.02
C HIS A 133 9.80 0.48 11.15
N ALA A 134 9.57 1.75 10.82
CA ALA A 134 9.15 2.75 11.79
C ALA A 134 7.74 2.46 12.35
N GLU A 135 6.79 2.06 11.51
CA GLU A 135 5.45 1.66 11.93
C GLU A 135 5.48 0.39 12.81
N GLU A 136 6.22 -0.65 12.39
CA GLU A 136 6.39 -1.88 13.16
C GLU A 136 7.03 -1.60 14.54
N ALA A 137 8.02 -0.71 14.61
CA ALA A 137 8.63 -0.33 15.89
C ALA A 137 7.65 0.39 16.84
N VAL A 138 6.76 1.22 16.31
CA VAL A 138 5.70 1.87 17.11
C VAL A 138 4.71 0.85 17.63
N LEU A 139 4.27 -0.08 16.77
CA LEU A 139 3.32 -1.12 17.15
C LEU A 139 3.92 -2.10 18.17
N LEU A 140 5.19 -2.45 18.01
CA LEU A 140 5.90 -3.32 18.96
C LEU A 140 5.99 -2.68 20.35
N ARG A 141 6.28 -1.37 20.43
CA ARG A 141 6.28 -0.65 21.72
C ARG A 141 4.90 -0.58 22.36
N ARG A 142 3.85 -0.48 21.54
CA ARG A 142 2.47 -0.33 22.01
C ARG A 142 1.84 -1.64 22.45
N TYR A 143 2.14 -2.74 21.77
CA TYR A 143 1.47 -4.04 21.95
C TYR A 143 2.39 -5.16 22.43
N GLY A 144 3.71 -4.90 22.54
CA GLY A 144 4.68 -5.83 23.11
C GLY A 144 4.66 -7.22 22.45
N ASN A 145 4.54 -8.24 23.30
CA ASN A 145 4.62 -9.64 22.88
C ASN A 145 3.53 -10.03 21.88
N ASP A 146 2.31 -9.54 22.01
CA ASP A 146 1.21 -9.83 21.07
C ASP A 146 1.57 -9.43 19.63
N PHE A 147 2.23 -8.27 19.49
CA PHE A 147 2.71 -7.84 18.18
C PHE A 147 3.94 -8.61 17.73
N GLN A 148 4.82 -9.00 18.64
CA GLN A 148 5.97 -9.87 18.32
C GLN A 148 5.50 -11.21 17.74
N ASP A 149 4.48 -11.84 18.31
CA ASP A 149 3.89 -13.09 17.82
C ASP A 149 3.25 -12.89 16.42
N TYR A 150 2.66 -11.72 16.18
CA TYR A 150 2.16 -11.37 14.87
C TYR A 150 3.31 -11.22 13.85
N LEU A 151 4.41 -10.55 14.21
CA LEU A 151 5.60 -10.41 13.36
C LEU A 151 6.19 -11.76 12.97
N ASN A 152 6.18 -12.73 13.88
CA ASN A 152 6.73 -14.07 13.66
C ASN A 152 5.82 -14.95 12.79
N SER A 153 4.51 -14.67 12.78
CA SER A 153 3.51 -15.51 12.10
C SER A 153 3.05 -15.00 10.74
N VAL A 154 3.12 -13.69 10.48
CA VAL A 154 2.62 -13.10 9.24
C VAL A 154 3.75 -12.49 8.43
N ALA A 155 3.76 -12.71 7.12
CA ALA A 155 4.76 -12.16 6.22
C ALA A 155 4.67 -10.64 6.13
N ARG A 156 5.82 -9.96 5.93
CA ARG A 156 5.85 -8.48 5.80
C ARG A 156 5.06 -7.99 4.61
N PHE A 157 5.20 -8.63 3.46
CA PHE A 157 4.50 -8.22 2.24
C PHE A 157 3.41 -9.20 1.86
N TRP A 158 3.74 -10.44 1.50
CA TRP A 158 2.75 -11.45 1.16
C TRP A 158 3.29 -12.85 1.47
N GLY A 159 2.45 -13.71 2.06
CA GLY A 159 2.82 -15.08 2.40
C GLY A 159 1.60 -15.95 2.72
N PRO A 160 1.83 -17.23 3.05
CA PRO A 160 0.75 -18.12 3.44
C PRO A 160 0.09 -17.65 4.73
N ALA A 161 -1.22 -17.88 4.85
CA ALA A 161 -1.95 -17.64 6.09
C ALA A 161 -1.47 -18.64 7.15
N ARG A 162 -0.81 -18.15 8.19
CA ARG A 162 -0.38 -18.93 9.34
C ARG A 162 -1.22 -18.68 10.59
N ARG A 163 -2.21 -17.80 10.49
CA ARG A 163 -3.17 -17.47 11.55
C ARG A 163 -4.59 -17.64 11.03
N SER A 164 -5.47 -18.09 11.90
CA SER A 164 -6.89 -18.18 11.57
C SER A 164 -7.51 -16.79 11.47
N ALA A 165 -8.35 -16.59 10.45
CA ALA A 165 -9.10 -15.35 10.31
C ALA A 165 -10.08 -15.18 11.48
N GLN A 166 -10.07 -14.02 12.11
CA GLN A 166 -11.00 -13.69 13.19
C GLN A 166 -12.17 -12.86 12.63
N GLY A 167 -13.30 -13.49 12.49
CA GLY A 167 -14.56 -12.88 12.05
C GLY A 167 -14.56 -12.48 10.55
N THR A 168 -15.75 -12.15 10.08
CA THR A 168 -15.99 -11.70 8.70
C THR A 168 -15.98 -10.17 8.62
N ILE A 169 -15.64 -9.64 7.45
CA ILE A 169 -15.78 -8.21 7.17
C ILE A 169 -17.23 -7.96 6.76
N SER A 170 -17.93 -7.09 7.48
CA SER A 170 -19.32 -6.76 7.21
C SER A 170 -19.46 -5.85 5.98
N GLY A 171 -20.65 -5.83 5.37
CA GLY A 171 -20.95 -4.90 4.27
C GLY A 171 -20.74 -3.42 4.63
N ARG A 172 -21.04 -3.03 5.88
CA ARG A 172 -20.79 -1.66 6.36
C ARG A 172 -19.28 -1.31 6.39
N GLN A 173 -18.43 -2.26 6.76
CA GLN A 173 -16.97 -2.06 6.75
C GLN A 173 -16.44 -1.92 5.32
N TRP A 174 -16.97 -2.69 4.37
CA TRP A 174 -16.64 -2.54 2.95
C TRP A 174 -17.04 -1.17 2.40
N LEU A 175 -18.26 -0.70 2.67
CA LEU A 175 -18.73 0.62 2.25
C LEU A 175 -17.89 1.74 2.87
N ALA A 176 -17.55 1.63 4.16
CA ALA A 176 -16.68 2.59 4.84
C ALA A 176 -15.28 2.60 4.23
N ALA A 177 -14.72 1.44 3.88
CA ALA A 177 -13.40 1.33 3.25
C ALA A 177 -13.37 1.95 1.85
N ILE A 178 -14.39 1.70 1.03
CA ILE A 178 -14.55 2.31 -0.29
C ILE A 178 -14.63 3.83 -0.16
N GLY A 179 -15.43 4.33 0.78
CA GLY A 179 -15.54 5.77 1.06
C GLY A 179 -14.23 6.39 1.55
N ALA A 180 -13.51 5.71 2.45
CA ALA A 180 -12.22 6.18 2.97
C ALA A 180 -11.12 6.26 1.88
N GLU A 181 -11.14 5.35 0.91
CA GLU A 181 -10.18 5.32 -0.19
C GLU A 181 -10.65 6.09 -1.44
N ARG A 182 -11.79 6.81 -1.38
CA ARG A 182 -12.40 7.47 -2.55
C ARG A 182 -11.45 8.37 -3.33
N GLN A 183 -10.61 9.14 -2.66
CA GLN A 183 -9.64 10.01 -3.33
C GLN A 183 -8.53 9.20 -4.00
N THR A 184 -8.11 8.10 -3.38
CA THR A 184 -7.11 7.20 -3.94
C THR A 184 -7.62 6.55 -5.20
N TRP A 185 -8.75 5.82 -5.14
CA TRP A 185 -9.24 5.09 -6.31
C TRP A 185 -9.69 6.00 -7.43
N ALA A 186 -10.35 7.15 -7.13
CA ALA A 186 -10.76 8.10 -8.14
C ALA A 186 -9.54 8.72 -8.84
N GLY A 187 -8.52 9.14 -8.08
CA GLY A 187 -7.30 9.71 -8.63
C GLY A 187 -6.53 8.73 -9.53
N TRP A 188 -6.35 7.49 -9.08
CA TRP A 188 -5.61 6.49 -9.86
C TRP A 188 -6.36 6.04 -11.12
N ILE A 189 -7.69 5.85 -11.03
CA ILE A 189 -8.50 5.48 -12.21
C ILE A 189 -8.50 6.63 -13.22
N MET A 190 -8.73 7.86 -12.77
CA MET A 190 -8.70 9.03 -13.65
C MET A 190 -7.35 9.13 -14.37
N LEU A 191 -6.26 9.00 -13.63
CA LEU A 191 -4.92 9.06 -14.17
C LEU A 191 -4.63 7.96 -15.19
N ALA A 192 -4.96 6.71 -14.87
CA ALA A 192 -4.78 5.58 -15.77
C ALA A 192 -5.62 5.74 -17.05
N SER A 193 -6.84 6.28 -16.92
CA SER A 193 -7.71 6.58 -18.04
C SER A 193 -7.14 7.70 -18.93
N CYS A 194 -6.65 8.78 -18.33
CA CYS A 194 -6.00 9.89 -19.06
C CYS A 194 -4.75 9.40 -19.80
N LEU A 195 -3.90 8.59 -19.15
CA LEU A 195 -2.72 7.99 -19.80
C LEU A 195 -3.11 7.07 -20.93
N SER A 196 -4.13 6.22 -20.75
CA SER A 196 -4.61 5.34 -21.81
C SER A 196 -5.11 6.16 -22.98
N TRP A 197 -5.90 7.19 -22.74
CA TRP A 197 -6.42 8.08 -23.79
C TRP A 197 -5.31 8.83 -24.52
N TRP A 198 -4.41 9.47 -23.79
CA TRP A 198 -3.26 10.22 -24.36
C TRP A 198 -2.36 9.37 -25.25
N ARG A 199 -2.24 8.08 -24.97
CA ARG A 199 -1.39 7.19 -25.75
C ARG A 199 -1.99 6.75 -27.07
N PHE A 200 -3.30 6.81 -27.23
CA PHE A 200 -4.00 6.32 -28.40
C PHE A 200 -4.56 7.43 -29.30
N HIS A 201 -4.42 8.68 -28.87
CA HIS A 201 -4.78 9.87 -29.62
C HIS A 201 -3.62 10.85 -29.72
#